data_e2f6a331091617eb294704aa0228a813
#
_entry.id   e2f6a331091617eb294704aa0228a813
#
_cell.length_a   1.000
_cell.length_b   1.000
_cell.length_c   1.000
_cell.angle_alpha   90.00
_cell.angle_beta   90.00
_cell.angle_gamma   90.00
#
_symmetry.space_group_name_H-M   'P 1'
#
loop_
_entity.id
_entity.type
_entity.pdbx_description
1 polymer ?
#
loop_
_entity_poly.entity_id
_entity_poly.type
_entity_poly.pdbx_seq_one_letter_code
_entity_poly.pdbx_strand_id
1 'polypeptide(L)'
;MKKLSIIYDVTALCPWNCAICCIGATSDKSCRNNELTQEQKLNVAHQVRELQENGYEVRMDLSGGELFTDIPAHTELLTALSEVLGRTKLGVSCSGYGIDSKLANFLGSTVHDVEMTMDVVPHHPYKLRPAAYSVAAAKAVALLKEAGCEVGLQTVASTYNSSYADALAVFAWACANGVDNWSILRFFPSGRGADYPEAAMTDAQCEAYVHMVQEMVDSLPVGHKPEVDFHYLMPGHKKYTNICRCVRHSIGILPNGDVVACFWALDSSTGAVDPKFLLGNVKDNSLLEILNGEKARYWFDCEHCCELGSGSTPERSVA
;
A
#
# COMPACT_ATOMS: atom_id res chain seq x y z
N MET A 1 13.13 6.09 20.22
CA MET A 1 11.74 5.91 19.74
C MET A 1 11.70 4.72 18.81
N LYS A 2 10.66 3.88 18.94
CA LYS A 2 10.41 2.75 18.04
C LYS A 2 9.69 3.27 16.79
N LYS A 3 10.28 3.14 15.60
CA LYS A 3 9.63 3.55 14.36
C LYS A 3 8.59 2.51 13.95
N LEU A 4 7.38 2.96 13.62
CA LEU A 4 6.29 2.11 13.20
C LEU A 4 5.53 2.75 12.03
N SER A 5 5.42 2.04 10.91
CA SER A 5 4.53 2.39 9.81
C SER A 5 3.21 1.62 9.98
N ILE A 6 2.09 2.33 9.86
CA ILE A 6 0.76 1.72 9.88
C ILE A 6 0.12 1.95 8.52
N ILE A 7 -0.25 0.87 7.83
CA ILE A 7 -1.11 0.95 6.67
C ILE A 7 -2.53 0.71 7.15
N TYR A 8 -3.44 1.67 6.90
CA TYR A 8 -4.82 1.58 7.35
C TYR A 8 -5.76 1.52 6.16
N ASP A 9 -6.27 0.32 5.89
CA ASP A 9 -7.35 0.11 4.92
C ASP A 9 -8.68 0.51 5.55
N VAL A 10 -9.20 1.68 5.20
CA VAL A 10 -10.40 2.25 5.85
C VAL A 10 -11.70 1.72 5.27
N THR A 11 -11.66 1.10 4.09
CA THR A 11 -12.82 0.53 3.42
C THR A 11 -12.41 -0.61 2.48
N ALA A 12 -13.28 -1.60 2.31
CA ALA A 12 -13.17 -2.63 1.29
C ALA A 12 -13.92 -2.25 0.00
N LEU A 13 -14.69 -1.15 0.01
CA LEU A 13 -15.43 -0.69 -1.16
C LEU A 13 -14.49 -0.10 -2.20
N CYS A 14 -14.58 -0.59 -3.44
CA CYS A 14 -13.77 -0.13 -4.57
C CYS A 14 -14.52 -0.29 -5.88
N PRO A 15 -14.58 0.73 -6.75
CA PRO A 15 -15.29 0.62 -8.02
C PRO A 15 -14.53 -0.18 -9.08
N TRP A 16 -13.24 -0.48 -8.86
CA TRP A 16 -12.36 -0.97 -9.91
C TRP A 16 -12.36 -2.48 -10.14
N ASN A 17 -12.61 -3.30 -9.13
CA ASN A 17 -12.60 -4.76 -9.25
C ASN A 17 -11.33 -5.32 -9.96
N CYS A 18 -10.14 -4.79 -9.63
CA CYS A 18 -8.88 -5.25 -10.21
C CYS A 18 -8.68 -6.75 -10.01
N ALA A 19 -8.22 -7.46 -11.06
CA ALA A 19 -7.98 -8.91 -11.01
C ALA A 19 -6.92 -9.31 -9.98
N ILE A 20 -5.92 -8.45 -9.74
CA ILE A 20 -4.79 -8.71 -8.83
C ILE A 20 -4.92 -7.98 -7.48
N CYS A 21 -6.13 -7.61 -7.06
CA CYS A 21 -6.30 -6.90 -5.79
C CYS A 21 -5.93 -7.79 -4.61
N CYS A 22 -4.89 -7.39 -3.87
CA CYS A 22 -4.36 -8.18 -2.74
C CYS A 22 -5.31 -8.24 -1.54
N ILE A 23 -6.20 -7.24 -1.37
CA ILE A 23 -7.19 -7.20 -0.29
C ILE A 23 -8.59 -7.65 -0.73
N GLY A 24 -8.76 -8.05 -2.00
CA GLY A 24 -10.05 -8.49 -2.51
C GLY A 24 -11.15 -7.41 -2.54
N ALA A 25 -10.78 -6.12 -2.57
CA ALA A 25 -11.74 -5.00 -2.56
C ALA A 25 -12.80 -5.12 -3.66
N THR A 26 -14.04 -4.75 -3.38
CA THR A 26 -15.22 -5.01 -4.22
C THR A 26 -16.07 -3.78 -4.43
N SER A 27 -16.84 -3.77 -5.52
CA SER A 27 -17.89 -2.75 -5.77
C SER A 27 -19.22 -3.06 -5.08
N ASP A 28 -19.35 -4.23 -4.45
CA ASP A 28 -20.53 -4.58 -3.66
C ASP A 28 -20.52 -3.80 -2.34
N LYS A 29 -21.52 -2.93 -2.17
CA LYS A 29 -21.68 -2.09 -0.98
C LYS A 29 -21.93 -2.88 0.31
N SER A 30 -22.31 -4.15 0.22
CA SER A 30 -22.50 -5.01 1.39
C SER A 30 -21.19 -5.26 2.16
N CYS A 31 -20.04 -5.08 1.52
CA CYS A 31 -18.73 -5.16 2.20
C CYS A 31 -18.64 -4.18 3.37
N ARG A 32 -19.34 -3.03 3.31
CA ARG A 32 -19.32 -2.02 4.39
C ARG A 32 -20.04 -2.47 5.67
N ASN A 33 -20.85 -3.51 5.63
CA ASN A 33 -21.58 -3.99 6.81
C ASN A 33 -20.65 -4.46 7.94
N ASN A 34 -19.44 -4.86 7.60
CA ASN A 34 -18.42 -5.33 8.56
C ASN A 34 -17.32 -4.30 8.82
N GLU A 35 -17.36 -3.12 8.20
CA GLU A 35 -16.38 -2.07 8.42
C GLU A 35 -16.57 -1.40 9.79
N LEU A 36 -15.52 -0.78 10.28
CA LEU A 36 -15.59 0.10 11.44
C LEU A 36 -16.60 1.23 11.16
N THR A 37 -17.38 1.59 12.17
CA THR A 37 -18.21 2.81 12.13
C THR A 37 -17.30 4.04 12.07
N GLN A 38 -17.85 5.20 11.70
CA GLN A 38 -17.06 6.44 11.66
C GLN A 38 -16.45 6.78 13.03
N GLU A 39 -17.22 6.60 14.12
CA GLU A 39 -16.72 6.79 15.48
C GLU A 39 -15.54 5.86 15.80
N GLN A 40 -15.63 4.59 15.41
CA GLN A 40 -14.55 3.62 15.61
C GLN A 40 -13.31 3.98 14.77
N LYS A 41 -13.50 4.46 13.52
CA LYS A 41 -12.40 4.96 12.68
C LYS A 41 -11.70 6.14 13.33
N LEU A 42 -12.46 7.11 13.86
CA LEU A 42 -11.90 8.26 14.58
C LEU A 42 -11.19 7.84 15.89
N ASN A 43 -11.68 6.79 16.56
CA ASN A 43 -11.01 6.25 17.75
C ASN A 43 -9.62 5.68 17.44
N VAL A 44 -9.35 5.22 16.20
CA VAL A 44 -7.99 4.83 15.80
C VAL A 44 -7.01 5.99 15.93
N ALA A 45 -7.42 7.24 15.65
CA ALA A 45 -6.56 8.40 15.84
C ALA A 45 -6.17 8.60 17.33
N HIS A 46 -7.09 8.33 18.26
CA HIS A 46 -6.76 8.36 19.70
C HIS A 46 -5.77 7.26 20.09
N GLN A 47 -5.93 6.05 19.54
CA GLN A 47 -5.01 4.94 19.79
C GLN A 47 -3.62 5.22 19.20
N VAL A 48 -3.53 5.92 18.08
CA VAL A 48 -2.25 6.37 17.50
C VAL A 48 -1.58 7.40 18.40
N ARG A 49 -2.33 8.33 19.00
CA ARG A 49 -1.78 9.25 19.99
C ARG A 49 -1.22 8.52 21.20
N GLU A 50 -1.94 7.51 21.72
CA GLU A 50 -1.46 6.65 22.80
C GLU A 50 -0.12 5.98 22.45
N LEU A 51 0.05 5.48 21.22
CA LEU A 51 1.34 4.94 20.76
C LEU A 51 2.45 5.97 20.82
N GLN A 52 2.21 7.22 20.37
CA GLN A 52 3.22 8.27 20.39
C GLN A 52 3.62 8.63 21.82
N GLU A 53 2.66 8.73 22.75
CA GLU A 53 2.88 8.97 24.18
C GLU A 53 3.71 7.84 24.83
N ASN A 54 3.64 6.63 24.28
CA ASN A 54 4.41 5.46 24.71
C ASN A 54 5.70 5.23 23.90
N GLY A 55 6.21 6.27 23.23
CA GLY A 55 7.54 6.29 22.63
C GLY A 55 7.64 5.69 21.23
N TYR A 56 6.51 5.55 20.52
CA TYR A 56 6.52 5.21 19.09
C TYR A 56 6.60 6.47 18.23
N GLU A 57 7.43 6.42 17.20
CA GLU A 57 7.38 7.35 16.07
C GLU A 57 6.52 6.71 14.98
N VAL A 58 5.27 7.16 14.85
CA VAL A 58 4.30 6.58 13.94
C VAL A 58 4.26 7.37 12.64
N ARG A 59 4.34 6.68 11.49
CA ARG A 59 3.89 7.12 10.17
C ARG A 59 2.64 6.29 9.82
N MET A 60 1.63 6.92 9.23
CA MET A 60 0.43 6.23 8.79
C MET A 60 0.13 6.56 7.33
N ASP A 61 -0.22 5.52 6.56
CA ASP A 61 -0.70 5.65 5.20
C ASP A 61 -2.13 5.10 5.12
N LEU A 62 -3.11 5.97 4.78
CA LEU A 62 -4.48 5.57 4.58
C LEU A 62 -4.64 4.97 3.19
N SER A 63 -5.26 3.81 3.15
CA SER A 63 -5.50 3.03 1.95
C SER A 63 -6.85 2.32 2.03
N GLY A 64 -7.02 1.25 1.28
CA GLY A 64 -8.17 0.37 1.31
C GLY A 64 -8.57 -0.08 -0.07
N GLY A 65 -9.86 -0.28 -0.28
CA GLY A 65 -10.41 -0.48 -1.61
C GLY A 65 -10.19 0.77 -2.45
N GLU A 66 -11.05 1.78 -2.26
CA GLU A 66 -10.82 3.13 -2.80
C GLU A 66 -11.23 4.17 -1.74
N LEU A 67 -10.24 4.89 -1.27
CA LEU A 67 -10.41 5.83 -0.15
C LEU A 67 -11.51 6.87 -0.41
N PHE A 68 -11.61 7.38 -1.63
CA PHE A 68 -12.51 8.47 -1.97
C PHE A 68 -13.90 8.02 -2.51
N THR A 69 -14.33 6.81 -2.16
CA THR A 69 -15.73 6.38 -2.29
C THR A 69 -16.66 7.00 -1.23
N ASP A 70 -16.10 7.52 -0.13
CA ASP A 70 -16.82 8.24 0.93
C ASP A 70 -15.99 9.47 1.36
N ILE A 71 -16.02 10.50 0.52
CA ILE A 71 -15.18 11.70 0.72
C ILE A 71 -15.44 12.36 2.07
N PRO A 72 -16.70 12.62 2.53
CA PRO A 72 -16.92 13.29 3.81
C PRO A 72 -16.33 12.54 5.00
N ALA A 73 -16.60 11.24 5.12
CA ALA A 73 -16.13 10.42 6.24
C ALA A 73 -14.61 10.32 6.26
N HIS A 74 -13.98 10.12 5.10
CA HIS A 74 -12.53 9.91 5.05
C HIS A 74 -11.73 11.22 5.14
N THR A 75 -12.27 12.36 4.70
CA THR A 75 -11.63 13.66 4.94
C THR A 75 -11.69 14.06 6.41
N GLU A 76 -12.76 13.74 7.14
CA GLU A 76 -12.84 13.91 8.59
C GLU A 76 -11.78 13.06 9.31
N LEU A 77 -11.62 11.79 8.93
CA LEU A 77 -10.60 10.91 9.49
C LEU A 77 -9.18 11.42 9.20
N LEU A 78 -8.91 11.86 7.97
CA LEU A 78 -7.61 12.43 7.58
C LEU A 78 -7.30 13.68 8.40
N THR A 79 -8.30 14.53 8.65
CA THR A 79 -8.14 15.71 9.51
C THR A 79 -7.75 15.30 10.93
N ALA A 80 -8.49 14.37 11.55
CA ALA A 80 -8.20 13.90 12.90
C ALA A 80 -6.80 13.26 13.01
N LEU A 81 -6.40 12.45 12.03
CA LEU A 81 -5.06 11.86 12.00
C LEU A 81 -3.95 12.90 11.77
N SER A 82 -4.19 13.89 10.92
CA SER A 82 -3.23 14.98 10.70
C SER A 82 -3.01 15.83 11.96
N GLU A 83 -4.04 16.02 12.78
CA GLU A 83 -3.93 16.70 14.08
C GLU A 83 -3.10 15.90 15.10
N VAL A 84 -3.13 14.57 15.01
CA VAL A 84 -2.37 13.68 15.91
C VAL A 84 -0.94 13.49 15.44
N LEU A 85 -0.74 13.15 14.17
CA LEU A 85 0.55 12.76 13.60
C LEU A 85 1.38 13.95 13.12
N GLY A 86 0.70 15.01 12.73
CA GLY A 86 1.24 16.06 11.88
C GLY A 86 1.27 15.63 10.41
N ARG A 87 1.09 16.59 9.51
CA ARG A 87 1.03 16.36 8.05
C ARG A 87 2.18 15.49 7.54
N THR A 88 3.41 15.70 7.99
CA THR A 88 4.62 15.01 7.49
C THR A 88 4.68 13.50 7.81
N LYS A 89 3.78 13.01 8.64
CA LYS A 89 3.71 11.59 9.04
C LYS A 89 2.44 10.89 8.54
N LEU A 90 1.66 11.56 7.69
CA LEU A 90 0.41 11.04 7.13
C LEU A 90 0.49 11.03 5.61
N GLY A 91 0.26 9.87 5.00
CA GLY A 91 0.17 9.66 3.55
C GLY A 91 -1.17 9.05 3.15
N VAL A 92 -1.43 9.05 1.85
CA VAL A 92 -2.61 8.43 1.24
C VAL A 92 -2.19 7.58 0.06
N SER A 93 -2.75 6.35 -0.03
CA SER A 93 -2.61 5.48 -1.19
C SER A 93 -3.98 5.26 -1.83
N CYS A 94 -4.15 5.63 -3.10
CA CYS A 94 -5.43 5.57 -3.80
C CYS A 94 -5.26 5.32 -5.31
N SER A 95 -6.39 5.19 -6.03
CA SER A 95 -6.37 5.06 -7.50
C SER A 95 -6.51 6.39 -8.24
N GLY A 96 -6.77 7.48 -7.54
CA GLY A 96 -7.14 8.76 -8.12
C GLY A 96 -8.65 8.91 -8.43
N TYR A 97 -9.46 7.89 -8.12
CA TYR A 97 -10.92 7.97 -8.25
C TYR A 97 -11.50 9.08 -7.38
N GLY A 98 -12.39 9.89 -7.95
CA GLY A 98 -13.11 10.92 -7.20
C GLY A 98 -12.29 12.17 -6.84
N ILE A 99 -11.00 12.22 -7.18
CA ILE A 99 -10.18 13.41 -6.93
C ILE A 99 -10.57 14.52 -7.90
N ASP A 100 -11.07 15.60 -7.35
CA ASP A 100 -11.29 16.89 -7.99
C ASP A 100 -10.35 17.96 -7.42
N SER A 101 -10.38 19.18 -7.94
CA SER A 101 -9.51 20.25 -7.47
C SER A 101 -9.74 20.62 -5.98
N LYS A 102 -10.97 20.48 -5.48
CA LYS A 102 -11.28 20.76 -4.07
C LYS A 102 -10.63 19.71 -3.15
N LEU A 103 -10.77 18.44 -3.49
CA LEU A 103 -10.14 17.34 -2.76
C LEU A 103 -8.61 17.38 -2.88
N ALA A 104 -8.07 17.69 -4.05
CA ALA A 104 -6.63 17.86 -4.23
C ALA A 104 -6.04 18.96 -3.33
N ASN A 105 -6.70 20.13 -3.24
CA ASN A 105 -6.28 21.21 -2.34
C ASN A 105 -6.37 20.80 -0.85
N PHE A 106 -7.41 20.06 -0.46
CA PHE A 106 -7.51 19.50 0.89
C PHE A 106 -6.34 18.56 1.19
N LEU A 107 -6.04 17.63 0.30
CA LEU A 107 -4.92 16.68 0.46
C LEU A 107 -3.57 17.42 0.55
N GLY A 108 -3.31 18.39 -0.31
CA GLY A 108 -2.10 19.20 -0.26
C GLY A 108 -1.85 19.94 1.06
N SER A 109 -2.91 20.25 1.80
CA SER A 109 -2.79 20.88 3.12
C SER A 109 -2.75 19.90 4.29
N THR A 110 -3.24 18.66 4.10
CA THR A 110 -3.54 17.73 5.20
C THR A 110 -2.55 16.56 5.27
N VAL A 111 -2.07 16.05 4.10
CA VAL A 111 -1.17 14.90 4.05
C VAL A 111 0.20 15.28 3.49
N HIS A 112 1.20 14.47 3.76
CA HIS A 112 2.54 14.64 3.21
C HIS A 112 2.57 14.33 1.73
N ASP A 113 2.12 13.14 1.38
CA ASP A 113 2.19 12.59 0.04
C ASP A 113 0.91 11.83 -0.33
N VAL A 114 0.67 11.76 -1.63
CA VAL A 114 -0.39 10.94 -2.22
C VAL A 114 0.25 9.99 -3.22
N GLU A 115 0.16 8.69 -2.93
CA GLU A 115 0.64 7.64 -3.81
C GLU A 115 -0.51 7.05 -4.63
N MET A 116 -0.30 6.92 -5.93
CA MET A 116 -1.27 6.31 -6.84
C MET A 116 -0.68 5.14 -7.58
N THR A 117 -1.47 4.07 -7.71
CA THR A 117 -1.03 2.92 -8.50
C THR A 117 -1.11 3.23 -9.99
N MET A 118 0.01 3.03 -10.70
CA MET A 118 0.11 3.06 -12.15
C MET A 118 1.00 1.92 -12.63
N ASP A 119 0.39 0.76 -12.89
CA ASP A 119 1.14 -0.41 -13.38
C ASP A 119 1.58 -0.24 -14.84
N VAL A 120 0.81 0.51 -15.61
CA VAL A 120 1.04 0.88 -17.00
C VAL A 120 0.45 2.26 -17.27
N VAL A 121 0.95 2.94 -18.29
CA VAL A 121 0.43 4.27 -18.72
C VAL A 121 -1.02 4.19 -19.21
N PRO A 122 -1.77 5.32 -19.23
CA PRO A 122 -3.11 5.37 -19.81
C PRO A 122 -3.17 4.78 -21.24
N HIS A 123 -4.28 4.09 -21.50
CA HIS A 123 -4.57 3.44 -22.79
C HIS A 123 -3.70 2.22 -23.15
N HIS A 124 -2.81 1.78 -22.27
CA HIS A 124 -2.09 0.52 -22.45
C HIS A 124 -3.06 -0.69 -22.28
N PRO A 125 -2.97 -1.71 -23.15
CA PRO A 125 -3.84 -2.89 -23.09
C PRO A 125 -3.47 -3.83 -21.94
N TYR A 126 -3.60 -3.38 -20.70
CA TYR A 126 -3.27 -4.14 -19.50
C TYR A 126 -4.51 -4.90 -19.00
N LYS A 127 -4.34 -6.20 -18.70
CA LYS A 127 -5.47 -7.08 -18.37
C LYS A 127 -5.80 -7.17 -16.89
N LEU A 128 -4.84 -6.84 -16.02
CA LEU A 128 -4.97 -7.06 -14.58
C LEU A 128 -5.70 -5.92 -13.85
N ARG A 129 -5.88 -4.77 -14.52
CA ARG A 129 -6.70 -3.65 -14.03
C ARG A 129 -7.62 -3.13 -15.13
N PRO A 130 -8.77 -2.54 -14.76
CA PRO A 130 -9.64 -1.87 -15.72
C PRO A 130 -8.92 -0.76 -16.50
N ALA A 131 -9.21 -0.62 -17.78
CA ALA A 131 -8.54 0.38 -18.66
C ALA A 131 -8.67 1.83 -18.13
N ALA A 132 -9.77 2.16 -17.44
CA ALA A 132 -9.98 3.49 -16.86
C ALA A 132 -9.12 3.77 -15.61
N TYR A 133 -8.47 2.76 -15.03
CA TYR A 133 -7.70 2.89 -13.79
C TYR A 133 -6.52 3.87 -13.94
N SER A 134 -5.63 3.60 -14.88
CA SER A 134 -4.48 4.50 -15.14
C SER A 134 -4.90 5.89 -15.65
N VAL A 135 -6.06 5.99 -16.30
CA VAL A 135 -6.63 7.29 -16.73
C VAL A 135 -7.06 8.12 -15.53
N ALA A 136 -7.69 7.49 -14.53
CA ALA A 136 -8.08 8.17 -13.29
C ALA A 136 -6.84 8.63 -12.50
N ALA A 137 -5.84 7.77 -12.38
CA ALA A 137 -4.57 8.12 -11.73
C ALA A 137 -3.89 9.30 -12.44
N ALA A 138 -3.79 9.27 -13.77
CA ALA A 138 -3.16 10.35 -14.55
C ALA A 138 -3.87 11.70 -14.36
N LYS A 139 -5.21 11.71 -14.35
CA LYS A 139 -5.98 12.93 -14.08
C LYS A 139 -5.74 13.46 -12.67
N ALA A 140 -5.70 12.57 -11.69
CA ALA A 140 -5.48 12.94 -10.29
C ALA A 140 -4.07 13.51 -10.07
N VAL A 141 -3.03 12.94 -10.69
CA VAL A 141 -1.66 13.47 -10.63
C VAL A 141 -1.62 14.93 -11.03
N ALA A 142 -2.24 15.29 -12.15
CA ALA A 142 -2.25 16.67 -12.62
C ALA A 142 -2.86 17.63 -11.58
N LEU A 143 -4.03 17.26 -11.01
CA LEU A 143 -4.71 18.07 -9.99
C LEU A 143 -3.91 18.18 -8.69
N LEU A 144 -3.29 17.10 -8.24
CA LEU A 144 -2.48 17.05 -7.02
C LEU A 144 -1.20 17.86 -7.17
N LYS A 145 -0.52 17.77 -8.31
CA LYS A 145 0.68 18.61 -8.59
C LYS A 145 0.32 20.10 -8.66
N GLU A 146 -0.81 20.45 -9.26
CA GLU A 146 -1.32 21.83 -9.26
C GLU A 146 -1.63 22.33 -7.83
N ALA A 147 -2.12 21.44 -6.95
CA ALA A 147 -2.36 21.74 -5.54
C ALA A 147 -1.08 21.72 -4.67
N GLY A 148 0.10 21.45 -5.24
CA GLY A 148 1.38 21.41 -4.52
C GLY A 148 1.58 20.18 -3.63
N CYS A 149 0.90 19.09 -3.93
CA CYS A 149 1.12 17.81 -3.23
C CYS A 149 2.46 17.18 -3.67
N GLU A 150 3.09 16.46 -2.75
CA GLU A 150 4.07 15.43 -3.11
C GLU A 150 3.31 14.23 -3.66
N VAL A 151 3.67 13.78 -4.87
CA VAL A 151 2.94 12.73 -5.60
C VAL A 151 3.87 11.59 -5.93
N GLY A 152 3.50 10.39 -5.44
CA GLY A 152 4.16 9.14 -5.76
C GLY A 152 3.35 8.30 -6.77
N LEU A 153 4.06 7.49 -7.54
CA LEU A 153 3.49 6.37 -8.26
C LEU A 153 3.92 5.05 -7.63
N GLN A 154 3.01 4.09 -7.57
CA GLN A 154 3.30 2.70 -7.24
C GLN A 154 3.03 1.84 -8.47
N THR A 155 4.03 1.06 -8.89
CA THR A 155 3.87 0.04 -9.93
C THR A 155 4.00 -1.33 -9.30
N VAL A 156 2.96 -2.16 -9.41
CA VAL A 156 3.04 -3.57 -9.03
C VAL A 156 3.66 -4.34 -10.18
N ALA A 157 4.95 -4.63 -10.06
CA ALA A 157 5.72 -5.33 -11.09
C ALA A 157 5.34 -6.81 -11.16
N SER A 158 4.99 -7.25 -12.35
CA SER A 158 4.51 -8.60 -12.68
C SER A 158 5.07 -9.04 -14.02
N THR A 159 4.91 -10.31 -14.38
CA THR A 159 5.28 -10.83 -15.73
C THR A 159 4.54 -10.12 -16.87
N TYR A 160 3.44 -9.40 -16.58
CA TYR A 160 2.60 -8.72 -17.57
C TYR A 160 3.02 -7.28 -17.88
N ASN A 161 3.89 -6.66 -17.07
CA ASN A 161 4.35 -5.28 -17.23
C ASN A 161 5.85 -5.10 -16.92
N SER A 162 6.63 -6.18 -17.00
CA SER A 162 8.08 -6.14 -16.70
C SER A 162 8.97 -5.95 -17.92
N SER A 163 8.41 -5.59 -19.09
CA SER A 163 9.22 -5.27 -20.26
C SER A 163 9.92 -3.91 -20.11
N TYR A 164 11.05 -3.74 -20.81
CA TYR A 164 11.73 -2.43 -20.91
C TYR A 164 10.80 -1.33 -21.40
N ALA A 165 9.96 -1.62 -22.40
CA ALA A 165 9.03 -0.66 -22.97
C ALA A 165 7.97 -0.20 -21.96
N ASP A 166 7.43 -1.12 -21.14
CA ASP A 166 6.45 -0.79 -20.11
C ASP A 166 7.08 0.08 -19.02
N ALA A 167 8.25 -0.31 -18.52
CA ALA A 167 8.98 0.45 -17.49
C ALA A 167 9.37 1.85 -18.01
N LEU A 168 9.88 1.93 -19.24
CA LEU A 168 10.22 3.21 -19.88
C LEU A 168 9.00 4.12 -20.05
N ALA A 169 7.86 3.56 -20.45
CA ALA A 169 6.64 4.33 -20.63
C ALA A 169 6.16 4.95 -19.31
N VAL A 170 6.14 4.17 -18.20
CA VAL A 170 5.77 4.69 -16.87
C VAL A 170 6.78 5.73 -16.39
N PHE A 171 8.08 5.45 -16.51
CA PHE A 171 9.13 6.39 -16.09
C PHE A 171 9.09 7.71 -16.87
N ALA A 172 9.00 7.64 -18.20
CA ALA A 172 8.92 8.83 -19.05
C ALA A 172 7.66 9.65 -18.74
N TRP A 173 6.54 8.96 -18.50
CA TRP A 173 5.29 9.62 -18.11
C TRP A 173 5.45 10.31 -16.75
N ALA A 174 6.06 9.65 -15.76
CA ALA A 174 6.33 10.21 -14.43
C ALA A 174 7.22 11.45 -14.50
N CYS A 175 8.30 11.41 -15.29
CA CYS A 175 9.18 12.55 -15.52
C CYS A 175 8.41 13.74 -16.13
N ALA A 176 7.60 13.49 -17.17
CA ALA A 176 6.85 14.52 -17.89
C ALA A 176 5.75 15.19 -17.05
N ASN A 177 5.22 14.48 -16.03
CA ASN A 177 4.15 14.96 -15.17
C ASN A 177 4.64 15.43 -13.79
N GLY A 178 5.97 15.51 -13.57
CA GLY A 178 6.55 16.04 -12.35
C GLY A 178 6.28 15.17 -11.12
N VAL A 179 6.15 13.85 -11.29
CA VAL A 179 6.01 12.90 -10.19
C VAL A 179 7.26 12.92 -9.33
N ASP A 180 7.11 12.93 -8.00
CA ASP A 180 8.23 13.08 -7.08
C ASP A 180 8.92 11.76 -6.78
N ASN A 181 8.16 10.66 -6.67
CA ASN A 181 8.74 9.32 -6.46
C ASN A 181 8.01 8.23 -7.25
N TRP A 182 8.73 7.15 -7.55
CA TRP A 182 8.22 5.96 -8.22
C TRP A 182 8.63 4.72 -7.45
N SER A 183 7.67 4.15 -6.72
CA SER A 183 7.85 2.92 -5.92
C SER A 183 7.46 1.70 -6.74
N ILE A 184 8.40 0.77 -6.92
CA ILE A 184 8.17 -0.48 -7.63
C ILE A 184 7.95 -1.58 -6.62
N LEU A 185 6.73 -2.10 -6.57
CA LEU A 185 6.30 -3.14 -5.65
C LEU A 185 6.41 -4.51 -6.32
N ARG A 186 6.82 -5.52 -5.56
CA ARG A 186 6.75 -6.90 -6.00
C ARG A 186 5.30 -7.39 -5.96
N PHE A 187 4.83 -8.03 -7.02
CA PHE A 187 3.56 -8.73 -6.99
C PHE A 187 3.65 -9.99 -6.12
N PHE A 188 2.73 -10.12 -5.19
CA PHE A 188 2.48 -11.32 -4.40
C PHE A 188 1.10 -11.86 -4.73
N PRO A 189 0.95 -13.18 -5.00
CA PRO A 189 -0.34 -13.81 -5.31
C PRO A 189 -1.17 -13.97 -4.03
N SER A 190 -1.80 -12.87 -3.60
CA SER A 190 -2.71 -12.80 -2.45
C SER A 190 -4.03 -12.13 -2.83
N GLY A 191 -5.07 -12.30 -2.02
CA GLY A 191 -6.42 -11.88 -2.38
C GLY A 191 -6.81 -12.43 -3.74
N ARG A 192 -7.47 -11.65 -4.61
CA ARG A 192 -7.77 -12.07 -5.99
C ARG A 192 -6.52 -12.34 -6.84
N GLY A 193 -5.39 -11.76 -6.47
CA GLY A 193 -4.13 -12.03 -7.16
C GLY A 193 -3.67 -13.49 -7.07
N ALA A 194 -4.18 -14.28 -6.14
CA ALA A 194 -3.89 -15.71 -6.06
C ALA A 194 -4.43 -16.53 -7.23
N ASP A 195 -5.42 -16.00 -7.97
CA ASP A 195 -5.93 -16.59 -9.21
C ASP A 195 -4.99 -16.35 -10.41
N TYR A 196 -3.91 -15.57 -10.21
CA TYR A 196 -2.92 -15.20 -11.23
C TYR A 196 -1.50 -15.51 -10.78
N PRO A 197 -1.18 -16.76 -10.36
CA PRO A 197 0.15 -17.11 -9.86
C PRO A 197 1.26 -16.88 -10.91
N GLU A 198 0.93 -16.98 -12.20
CA GLU A 198 1.82 -16.74 -13.34
C GLU A 198 2.23 -15.25 -13.47
N ALA A 199 1.49 -14.33 -12.83
CA ALA A 199 1.86 -12.92 -12.77
C ALA A 199 3.07 -12.67 -11.85
N ALA A 200 3.37 -13.60 -10.93
CA ALA A 200 4.50 -13.49 -10.04
C ALA A 200 5.83 -13.71 -10.77
N MET A 201 6.75 -12.79 -10.61
CA MET A 201 8.12 -12.94 -11.10
C MET A 201 8.94 -13.81 -10.14
N THR A 202 9.79 -14.66 -10.69
CA THR A 202 10.84 -15.37 -9.93
C THR A 202 11.87 -14.35 -9.40
N ASP A 203 12.69 -14.76 -8.43
CA ASP A 203 13.75 -13.88 -7.89
C ASP A 203 14.73 -13.43 -8.97
N ALA A 204 15.10 -14.33 -9.89
CA ALA A 204 15.97 -13.99 -11.02
C ALA A 204 15.32 -12.98 -12.00
N GLN A 205 14.00 -13.08 -12.22
CA GLN A 205 13.27 -12.11 -13.04
C GLN A 205 13.17 -10.76 -12.32
N CYS A 206 12.92 -10.76 -11.01
CA CYS A 206 12.93 -9.53 -10.20
C CYS A 206 14.29 -8.84 -10.26
N GLU A 207 15.39 -9.58 -10.08
CA GLU A 207 16.75 -9.05 -10.14
C GLU A 207 17.07 -8.44 -11.51
N ALA A 208 16.74 -9.16 -12.59
CA ALA A 208 16.93 -8.67 -13.96
C ALA A 208 16.09 -7.39 -14.22
N TYR A 209 14.85 -7.35 -13.73
CA TYR A 209 13.98 -6.18 -13.87
C TYR A 209 14.51 -4.98 -13.10
N VAL A 210 14.96 -5.18 -11.85
CA VAL A 210 15.57 -4.12 -11.03
C VAL A 210 16.78 -3.51 -11.73
N HIS A 211 17.73 -4.35 -12.21
CA HIS A 211 18.91 -3.87 -12.91
C HIS A 211 18.55 -3.10 -14.19
N MET A 212 17.61 -3.65 -14.98
CA MET A 212 17.12 -2.99 -16.19
C MET A 212 16.55 -1.59 -15.89
N VAL A 213 15.72 -1.45 -14.85
CA VAL A 213 15.15 -0.16 -14.47
C VAL A 213 16.22 0.79 -13.96
N GLN A 214 17.17 0.34 -13.14
CA GLN A 214 18.27 1.18 -12.65
C GLN A 214 19.12 1.71 -13.80
N GLU A 215 19.55 0.86 -14.73
CA GLU A 215 20.31 1.25 -15.91
C GLU A 215 19.53 2.24 -16.80
N MET A 216 18.24 2.01 -16.98
CA MET A 216 17.35 2.92 -17.71
C MET A 216 17.30 4.30 -17.06
N VAL A 217 17.06 4.36 -15.75
CA VAL A 217 16.97 5.62 -14.98
C VAL A 217 18.27 6.40 -15.03
N ASP A 218 19.41 5.70 -14.90
CA ASP A 218 20.75 6.31 -14.89
C ASP A 218 21.13 6.85 -16.28
N SER A 219 20.74 6.14 -17.34
CA SER A 219 21.14 6.48 -18.72
C SER A 219 20.34 7.62 -19.35
N LEU A 220 19.12 7.89 -18.89
CA LEU A 220 18.24 8.89 -19.51
C LEU A 220 18.57 10.31 -19.05
N PRO A 221 18.91 11.23 -19.97
CA PRO A 221 19.26 12.62 -19.65
C PRO A 221 17.99 13.48 -19.53
N VAL A 222 17.14 13.22 -18.55
CA VAL A 222 15.93 14.01 -18.30
C VAL A 222 16.16 15.04 -17.19
N GLY A 223 15.51 16.19 -17.28
CA GLY A 223 15.69 17.30 -16.34
C GLY A 223 15.10 17.01 -14.96
N HIS A 224 13.88 16.44 -14.91
CA HIS A 224 13.23 15.98 -13.69
C HIS A 224 13.13 14.46 -13.72
N LYS A 225 13.56 13.82 -12.64
CA LYS A 225 13.42 12.37 -12.42
C LYS A 225 12.74 12.15 -11.09
N PRO A 226 11.72 11.25 -11.02
CA PRO A 226 11.23 10.78 -9.73
C PRO A 226 12.35 10.06 -8.97
N GLU A 227 12.33 10.10 -7.65
CA GLU A 227 13.11 9.17 -6.85
C GLU A 227 12.56 7.76 -7.09
N VAL A 228 13.41 6.80 -7.47
CA VAL A 228 12.99 5.42 -7.76
C VAL A 228 13.37 4.53 -6.60
N ASP A 229 12.38 3.84 -6.03
CA ASP A 229 12.57 2.88 -4.96
C ASP A 229 11.95 1.51 -5.29
N PHE A 230 12.52 0.45 -4.77
CA PHE A 230 12.05 -0.91 -4.98
C PHE A 230 11.61 -1.52 -3.67
N HIS A 231 10.57 -2.34 -3.73
CA HIS A 231 10.13 -3.10 -2.57
C HIS A 231 11.28 -3.92 -1.98
N TYR A 232 11.44 -3.88 -0.67
CA TYR A 232 12.59 -4.49 0.02
C TYR A 232 12.76 -6.01 -0.21
N LEU A 233 11.71 -6.70 -0.68
CA LEU A 233 11.75 -8.12 -1.07
C LEU A 233 12.05 -8.34 -2.57
N MET A 234 12.37 -7.30 -3.33
CA MET A 234 12.84 -7.45 -4.72
C MET A 234 14.36 -7.56 -4.71
N PRO A 235 14.97 -8.71 -5.11
CA PRO A 235 16.42 -8.81 -5.21
C PRO A 235 17.00 -7.88 -6.28
N GLY A 236 18.28 -7.57 -6.18
CA GLY A 236 19.00 -6.77 -7.16
C GLY A 236 19.23 -5.30 -6.78
N HIS A 237 18.65 -4.78 -5.68
CA HIS A 237 18.89 -3.40 -5.23
C HIS A 237 19.50 -3.32 -3.83
N LYS A 238 20.06 -2.14 -3.49
CA LYS A 238 20.82 -1.92 -2.25
C LYS A 238 20.03 -2.12 -0.95
N LYS A 239 18.72 -1.92 -0.98
CA LYS A 239 17.84 -2.06 0.19
C LYS A 239 17.23 -3.46 0.29
N TYR A 240 17.61 -4.40 -0.60
CA TYR A 240 17.10 -5.76 -0.57
C TYR A 240 17.41 -6.45 0.75
N THR A 241 16.42 -7.11 1.30
CA THR A 241 16.56 -7.94 2.49
C THR A 241 15.49 -9.04 2.47
N ASN A 242 15.81 -10.20 2.99
CA ASN A 242 14.86 -11.28 3.25
C ASN A 242 14.34 -11.26 4.71
N ILE A 243 14.70 -10.23 5.48
CA ILE A 243 14.23 -10.08 6.85
C ILE A 243 12.81 -9.55 6.86
N CYS A 244 11.92 -10.22 7.58
CA CYS A 244 10.55 -9.80 7.75
C CYS A 244 10.45 -8.44 8.46
N ARG A 245 9.65 -7.53 7.90
CA ARG A 245 9.37 -6.22 8.51
C ARG A 245 8.10 -6.20 9.37
N CYS A 246 7.33 -7.29 9.36
CA CYS A 246 6.09 -7.42 10.12
C CYS A 246 6.32 -7.12 11.59
N VAL A 247 5.49 -6.25 12.16
CA VAL A 247 5.52 -5.76 13.54
C VAL A 247 6.79 -4.98 13.92
N ARG A 248 7.98 -5.35 13.40
CA ARG A 248 9.24 -4.61 13.64
C ARG A 248 9.19 -3.19 13.09
N HIS A 249 8.61 -3.03 11.91
CA HIS A 249 8.59 -1.77 11.18
C HIS A 249 7.19 -1.40 10.69
N SER A 250 6.30 -2.36 10.51
CA SER A 250 4.97 -2.11 9.97
C SER A 250 3.93 -3.09 10.47
N ILE A 251 2.70 -2.59 10.58
CA ILE A 251 1.46 -3.35 10.80
C ILE A 251 0.39 -2.85 9.84
N GLY A 252 -0.68 -3.65 9.70
CA GLY A 252 -1.87 -3.26 8.98
C GLY A 252 -3.09 -3.17 9.86
N ILE A 253 -4.02 -2.27 9.51
CA ILE A 253 -5.36 -2.23 10.07
C ILE A 253 -6.33 -2.43 8.91
N LEU A 254 -7.19 -3.43 9.00
CA LEU A 254 -8.19 -3.74 7.99
C LEU A 254 -9.49 -2.97 8.23
N PRO A 255 -10.40 -2.90 7.23
CA PRO A 255 -11.65 -2.14 7.35
C PRO A 255 -12.55 -2.56 8.52
N ASN A 256 -12.50 -3.83 8.92
CA ASN A 256 -13.25 -4.38 10.07
C ASN A 256 -12.59 -4.13 11.43
N GLY A 257 -11.42 -3.50 11.44
CA GLY A 257 -10.63 -3.20 12.64
C GLY A 257 -9.60 -4.27 13.02
N ASP A 258 -9.49 -5.35 12.26
CA ASP A 258 -8.44 -6.35 12.49
C ASP A 258 -7.06 -5.74 12.29
N VAL A 259 -6.17 -5.97 13.25
CA VAL A 259 -4.76 -5.59 13.17
C VAL A 259 -3.97 -6.80 12.72
N VAL A 260 -3.26 -6.64 11.61
CA VAL A 260 -2.52 -7.74 10.96
C VAL A 260 -1.02 -7.48 10.93
N ALA A 261 -0.25 -8.54 11.10
CA ALA A 261 1.20 -8.47 10.96
C ALA A 261 1.64 -8.26 9.51
N CYS A 262 0.88 -8.75 8.54
CA CYS A 262 1.19 -8.67 7.11
C CYS A 262 -0.07 -8.52 6.27
N PHE A 263 -0.09 -7.54 5.35
CA PHE A 263 -1.22 -7.33 4.43
C PHE A 263 -1.36 -8.41 3.36
N TRP A 264 -0.28 -9.10 3.01
CA TRP A 264 -0.33 -10.17 2.01
C TRP A 264 -0.76 -11.52 2.59
N ALA A 265 -1.16 -11.57 3.86
CA ALA A 265 -1.60 -12.78 4.55
C ALA A 265 -3.12 -13.01 4.47
N LEU A 266 -3.78 -12.47 3.44
CA LEU A 266 -5.20 -12.67 3.20
C LEU A 266 -5.44 -13.92 2.35
N ASP A 267 -6.39 -14.74 2.78
CA ASP A 267 -6.86 -15.88 2.01
C ASP A 267 -7.54 -15.42 0.72
N SER A 268 -7.14 -16.00 -0.40
CA SER A 268 -7.61 -15.61 -1.73
C SER A 268 -9.11 -15.88 -1.97
N SER A 269 -9.64 -16.91 -1.34
CA SER A 269 -11.01 -17.38 -1.57
C SER A 269 -12.03 -16.65 -0.68
N THR A 270 -11.63 -16.27 0.51
CA THR A 270 -12.53 -15.71 1.54
C THR A 270 -12.23 -14.26 1.89
N GLY A 271 -11.06 -13.72 1.54
CA GLY A 271 -10.57 -12.44 2.03
C GLY A 271 -10.29 -12.41 3.53
N ALA A 272 -10.39 -13.57 4.20
CA ALA A 272 -10.13 -13.68 5.62
C ALA A 272 -8.63 -13.61 5.92
N VAL A 273 -8.30 -13.11 7.11
CA VAL A 273 -6.92 -13.14 7.60
C VAL A 273 -6.58 -14.54 8.08
N ASP A 274 -5.43 -15.08 7.64
CA ASP A 274 -4.89 -16.28 8.26
C ASP A 274 -4.68 -16.00 9.77
N PRO A 275 -5.29 -16.78 10.67
CA PRO A 275 -5.27 -16.52 12.11
C PRO A 275 -3.89 -16.31 12.73
N LYS A 276 -2.84 -16.86 12.12
CA LYS A 276 -1.46 -16.66 12.57
C LYS A 276 -0.97 -15.22 12.39
N PHE A 277 -1.50 -14.47 11.42
CA PHE A 277 -1.15 -13.08 11.17
C PHE A 277 -2.07 -12.08 11.88
N LEU A 278 -3.17 -12.54 12.46
CA LEU A 278 -4.10 -11.70 13.21
C LEU A 278 -3.54 -11.39 14.60
N LEU A 279 -3.19 -10.13 14.83
CA LEU A 279 -2.63 -9.67 16.10
C LEU A 279 -3.73 -9.36 17.13
N GLY A 280 -4.84 -8.78 16.69
CA GLY A 280 -5.98 -8.37 17.51
C GLY A 280 -6.97 -7.54 16.71
N ASN A 281 -7.90 -6.85 17.38
CA ASN A 281 -8.85 -5.93 16.73
C ASN A 281 -8.95 -4.63 17.52
N VAL A 282 -8.93 -3.47 16.85
CA VAL A 282 -8.97 -2.14 17.48
C VAL A 282 -10.27 -1.82 18.22
N LYS A 283 -11.32 -2.64 18.05
CA LYS A 283 -12.57 -2.53 18.81
C LYS A 283 -12.45 -3.14 20.20
N ASP A 284 -11.60 -4.15 20.35
CA ASP A 284 -11.50 -4.97 21.56
C ASP A 284 -10.31 -4.54 22.43
N ASN A 285 -9.21 -4.13 21.80
CA ASN A 285 -7.96 -3.73 22.46
C ASN A 285 -7.37 -2.49 21.80
N SER A 286 -6.64 -1.67 22.57
CA SER A 286 -5.88 -0.57 21.97
C SER A 286 -4.70 -1.09 21.12
N LEU A 287 -4.24 -0.28 20.16
CA LEU A 287 -3.06 -0.61 19.37
C LEU A 287 -1.82 -0.86 20.25
N LEU A 288 -1.71 -0.15 21.37
CA LEU A 288 -0.63 -0.34 22.33
C LEU A 288 -0.70 -1.72 23.00
N GLU A 289 -1.89 -2.14 23.45
CA GLU A 289 -2.10 -3.47 24.02
C GLU A 289 -1.80 -4.57 23.00
N ILE A 290 -2.29 -4.43 21.77
CA ILE A 290 -2.06 -5.36 20.65
C ILE A 290 -0.56 -5.52 20.39
N LEU A 291 0.19 -4.42 20.30
CA LEU A 291 1.63 -4.45 20.02
C LEU A 291 2.47 -4.98 21.19
N ASN A 292 1.95 -4.94 22.41
CA ASN A 292 2.57 -5.54 23.59
C ASN A 292 2.16 -7.01 23.81
N GLY A 293 1.22 -7.53 23.02
CA GLY A 293 0.70 -8.89 23.12
C GLY A 293 1.69 -9.97 22.64
N GLU A 294 1.42 -11.23 22.99
CA GLU A 294 2.28 -12.39 22.64
C GLU A 294 2.39 -12.59 21.12
N LYS A 295 1.28 -12.42 20.38
CA LYS A 295 1.26 -12.55 18.92
C LYS A 295 2.17 -11.53 18.25
N ALA A 296 2.17 -10.28 18.72
CA ALA A 296 3.05 -9.23 18.19
C ALA A 296 4.52 -9.53 18.50
N ARG A 297 4.83 -10.02 19.70
CA ARG A 297 6.20 -10.45 20.07
C ARG A 297 6.71 -11.54 19.16
N TYR A 298 5.90 -12.56 18.88
CA TYR A 298 6.26 -13.65 17.98
C TYR A 298 6.72 -13.12 16.61
N TRP A 299 5.97 -12.19 16.01
CA TRP A 299 6.34 -11.59 14.72
C TRP A 299 7.51 -10.61 14.82
N PHE A 300 7.63 -9.89 15.92
CA PHE A 300 8.76 -9.00 16.17
C PHE A 300 10.09 -9.77 16.22
N ASP A 301 10.10 -10.96 16.81
CA ASP A 301 11.28 -11.82 16.94
C ASP A 301 11.54 -12.69 15.69
N CYS A 302 10.61 -12.71 14.73
CA CYS A 302 10.75 -13.50 13.50
C CYS A 302 11.86 -12.93 12.60
N GLU A 303 12.95 -13.68 12.41
CA GLU A 303 14.11 -13.23 11.61
C GLU A 303 13.94 -13.45 10.10
N HIS A 304 13.01 -14.30 9.69
CA HIS A 304 12.82 -14.66 8.28
C HIS A 304 11.49 -14.14 7.76
N CYS A 305 11.49 -13.62 6.53
CA CYS A 305 10.23 -13.36 5.84
C CYS A 305 9.48 -14.69 5.66
N CYS A 306 8.20 -14.71 6.05
CA CYS A 306 7.36 -15.83 5.69
C CYS A 306 7.26 -15.87 4.16
N GLU A 307 7.52 -17.03 3.58
CA GLU A 307 7.59 -17.24 2.13
C GLU A 307 6.19 -17.14 1.48
N LEU A 308 5.55 -15.96 1.52
CA LEU A 308 4.32 -15.70 0.76
C LEU A 308 4.58 -15.67 -0.76
N GLY A 309 5.83 -15.86 -1.20
CA GLY A 309 6.21 -15.79 -2.60
C GLY A 309 6.93 -17.01 -3.17
N SER A 310 7.32 -17.96 -2.36
CA SER A 310 8.00 -19.16 -2.85
C SER A 310 7.11 -20.38 -2.62
N GLY A 311 6.39 -20.89 -3.52
CA GLY A 311 5.48 -22.04 -3.44
C GLY A 311 5.93 -23.31 -2.66
N SER A 312 6.76 -23.13 -1.65
CA SER A 312 7.24 -24.12 -0.69
C SER A 312 6.89 -23.64 0.72
N THR A 313 5.83 -24.21 1.29
CA THR A 313 5.57 -24.14 2.74
C THR A 313 6.63 -24.95 3.48
N PRO A 314 7.52 -24.35 4.30
CA PRO A 314 8.22 -25.14 5.29
C PRO A 314 7.20 -25.53 6.37
N GLU A 315 6.98 -26.80 6.55
CA GLU A 315 6.37 -27.33 7.78
C GLU A 315 7.20 -26.84 8.97
N ARG A 316 6.76 -25.78 9.64
CA ARG A 316 7.29 -25.44 10.95
C ARG A 316 6.53 -26.28 11.98
N SER A 317 7.19 -27.32 12.47
CA SER A 317 6.80 -27.97 13.71
C SER A 317 6.73 -26.92 14.82
N VAL A 318 5.52 -26.63 15.28
CA VAL A 318 5.27 -25.92 16.54
C VAL A 318 5.70 -26.89 17.64
N ALA A 319 6.81 -26.61 18.30
CA ALA A 319 7.21 -27.25 19.53
C ALA A 319 6.58 -26.51 20.71
#